data_642d9e30caaddfbab34f2b3485524c4c
#
_entry.id   642d9e30caaddfbab34f2b3485524c4c
#
_cell.length_a   1.000
_cell.length_b   1.000
_cell.length_c   1.000
_cell.angle_alpha   90.00
_cell.angle_beta   90.00
_cell.angle_gamma   90.00
#
_symmetry.space_group_name_H-M   'P 1'
#
loop_
_entity.id
_entity.type
_entity.pdbx_description
1 polymer ?
#
loop_
_entity_poly.entity_id
_entity_poly.type
_entity_poly.pdbx_seq_one_letter_code
_entity_poly.pdbx_strand_id
1 'polypeptide(L)'
;SPSDFGFHNALREKSGRLRFLDLEYFGWDDPVKLTSDFLWHPGITLREDQKIVWVNAMKVIFANDYNFVSRLNLLYPCYGLRWALIVLNVFLDLGHLKRQNLKDQQVQLHKSRELCDRVIDWVDSEQKFS
;
A
#
# COMPACT_ATOMS: atom_id res chain seq x y z
N SER A 1 -7.00 -11.85 -0.73
CA SER A 1 -6.68 -10.45 -1.07
C SER A 1 -6.52 -10.30 -2.58
N PRO A 2 -7.01 -9.20 -3.19
CA PRO A 2 -6.76 -8.88 -4.61
C PRO A 2 -5.30 -8.43 -4.89
N SER A 3 -4.43 -8.51 -3.93
CA SER A 3 -3.00 -8.19 -3.94
C SER A 3 -2.66 -6.75 -4.35
N ASP A 4 -2.90 -6.35 -5.59
CA ASP A 4 -2.66 -4.97 -6.09
C ASP A 4 -3.96 -4.16 -6.07
N PHE A 5 -4.54 -4.02 -4.88
CA PHE A 5 -5.80 -3.31 -4.68
C PHE A 5 -5.60 -1.80 -4.61
N GLY A 6 -6.22 -1.07 -5.54
CA GLY A 6 -6.13 0.38 -5.54
C GLY A 6 -6.99 1.06 -6.60
N PHE A 7 -7.01 2.38 -6.60
CA PHE A 7 -7.81 3.17 -7.56
C PHE A 7 -7.34 3.01 -9.01
N HIS A 8 -6.09 2.65 -9.24
CA HIS A 8 -5.53 2.39 -10.57
C HIS A 8 -6.14 1.13 -11.20
N ASN A 9 -6.61 0.18 -10.39
CA ASN A 9 -7.28 -1.05 -10.80
C ASN A 9 -8.80 -0.99 -10.56
N ALA A 10 -9.39 0.22 -10.51
CA ALA A 10 -10.81 0.42 -10.33
C ALA A 10 -11.41 1.30 -11.42
N LEU A 11 -12.51 0.86 -12.00
CA LEU A 11 -13.32 1.63 -12.95
C LEU A 11 -14.64 2.04 -12.31
N ARG A 12 -15.03 3.29 -12.51
CA ARG A 12 -16.35 3.77 -12.08
C ARG A 12 -17.29 3.83 -13.28
N GLU A 13 -18.35 3.05 -13.23
CA GLU A 13 -19.43 3.09 -14.21
C GLU A 13 -20.25 4.40 -14.12
N LYS A 14 -21.01 4.71 -15.16
CA LYS A 14 -21.94 5.85 -15.16
C LYS A 14 -23.01 5.74 -14.05
N SER A 15 -23.35 4.53 -13.64
CA SER A 15 -24.25 4.24 -12.51
C SER A 15 -23.64 4.54 -11.13
N GLY A 16 -22.35 4.86 -11.07
CA GLY A 16 -21.59 5.02 -9.82
C GLY A 16 -21.01 3.71 -9.27
N ARG A 17 -21.32 2.54 -9.86
CA ARG A 17 -20.78 1.25 -9.45
C ARG A 17 -19.28 1.20 -9.72
N LEU A 18 -18.52 0.64 -8.78
CA LEU A 18 -17.10 0.34 -8.99
C LEU A 18 -16.93 -1.07 -9.52
N ARG A 19 -16.05 -1.23 -10.49
CA ARG A 19 -15.53 -2.51 -10.97
C ARG A 19 -14.05 -2.55 -10.73
N PHE A 20 -13.59 -3.64 -10.13
CA PHE A 20 -12.17 -3.89 -9.93
C PHE A 20 -11.63 -4.76 -11.05
N LEU A 21 -10.43 -4.45 -11.48
CA LEU A 21 -9.70 -5.11 -12.56
C LEU A 21 -8.43 -5.72 -11.99
N ASP A 22 -7.72 -6.47 -12.84
CA ASP A 22 -6.38 -6.99 -12.54
C ASP A 22 -6.32 -7.83 -11.26
N LEU A 23 -7.13 -8.89 -11.26
CA LEU A 23 -7.22 -9.83 -10.15
C LEU A 23 -6.32 -11.06 -10.35
N GLU A 24 -5.29 -10.97 -11.21
CA GLU A 24 -4.43 -12.12 -11.55
C GLU A 24 -3.63 -12.65 -10.33
N TYR A 25 -3.34 -11.79 -9.37
CA TYR A 25 -2.67 -12.16 -8.12
C TYR A 25 -3.64 -12.40 -6.96
N PHE A 26 -4.93 -12.57 -7.25
CA PHE A 26 -5.93 -12.83 -6.20
C PHE A 26 -5.65 -14.15 -5.50
N GLY A 27 -5.57 -14.12 -4.17
CA GLY A 27 -5.29 -15.31 -3.38
C GLY A 27 -5.52 -15.14 -1.89
N TRP A 28 -5.20 -16.19 -1.14
CA TRP A 28 -5.20 -16.15 0.32
C TRP A 28 -4.06 -15.26 0.81
N ASP A 29 -4.39 -14.29 1.65
CA ASP A 29 -3.43 -13.33 2.16
C ASP A 29 -3.86 -12.79 3.52
N ASP A 30 -2.94 -12.19 4.27
CA ASP A 30 -3.25 -11.56 5.54
C ASP A 30 -4.06 -10.27 5.32
N PRO A 31 -5.20 -10.06 6.02
CA PRO A 31 -5.94 -8.80 6.01
C PRO A 31 -5.07 -7.57 6.33
N VAL A 32 -4.07 -7.73 7.18
CA VAL A 32 -3.11 -6.68 7.51
C VAL A 32 -2.31 -6.24 6.29
N LYS A 33 -1.93 -7.19 5.42
CA LYS A 33 -1.25 -6.87 4.16
C LYS A 33 -2.14 -6.03 3.25
N LEU A 34 -3.38 -6.47 3.00
CA LEU A 34 -4.33 -5.72 2.19
C LEU A 34 -4.52 -4.29 2.70
N THR A 35 -4.70 -4.15 4.02
CA THR A 35 -4.93 -2.86 4.67
C THR A 35 -3.71 -1.95 4.52
N SER A 36 -2.52 -2.49 4.79
CA SER A 36 -1.26 -1.74 4.74
C SER A 36 -0.85 -1.39 3.32
N ASP A 37 -0.97 -2.32 2.37
CA ASP A 37 -0.59 -2.10 0.97
C ASP A 37 -1.40 -0.93 0.37
N PHE A 38 -2.70 -0.83 0.65
CA PHE A 38 -3.51 0.29 0.19
C PHE A 38 -3.07 1.63 0.78
N LEU A 39 -2.70 1.65 2.07
CA LEU A 39 -2.26 2.86 2.77
C LEU A 39 -0.86 3.33 2.37
N TRP A 40 0.02 2.39 2.01
CA TRP A 40 1.41 2.67 1.63
C TRP A 40 1.61 2.81 0.12
N HIS A 41 0.59 2.48 -0.70
CA HIS A 41 0.73 2.46 -2.14
C HIS A 41 1.22 3.81 -2.70
N PRO A 42 2.36 3.86 -3.41
CA PRO A 42 3.01 5.11 -3.82
C PRO A 42 2.23 5.88 -4.91
N GLY A 43 1.26 5.25 -5.55
CA GLY A 43 0.35 5.86 -6.53
C GLY A 43 -0.98 6.32 -5.94
N ILE A 44 -1.18 6.19 -4.63
CA ILE A 44 -2.42 6.57 -3.93
C ILE A 44 -2.10 7.64 -2.90
N THR A 45 -2.67 8.82 -3.08
CA THR A 45 -2.57 9.90 -2.08
C THR A 45 -3.89 9.97 -1.31
N LEU A 46 -3.85 9.57 -0.04
CA LEU A 46 -5.00 9.62 0.86
C LEU A 46 -4.80 10.75 1.89
N ARG A 47 -5.90 11.49 2.14
CA ARG A 47 -5.98 12.38 3.30
C ARG A 47 -6.15 11.56 4.58
N GLU A 48 -5.84 12.16 5.73
CA GLU A 48 -5.92 11.45 7.02
C GLU A 48 -7.34 10.94 7.33
N ASP A 49 -8.36 11.73 7.03
CA ASP A 49 -9.76 11.30 7.17
C ASP A 49 -10.09 10.05 6.33
N GLN A 50 -9.54 9.95 5.12
CA GLN A 50 -9.71 8.79 4.25
C GLN A 50 -8.97 7.55 4.77
N LYS A 51 -7.77 7.72 5.33
CA LYS A 51 -7.03 6.63 5.98
C LYS A 51 -7.82 6.05 7.16
N ILE A 52 -8.39 6.94 8.00
CA ILE A 52 -9.24 6.54 9.13
C ILE A 52 -10.47 5.76 8.65
N VAL A 53 -11.16 6.25 7.62
CA VAL A 53 -12.32 5.56 7.03
C VAL A 53 -11.92 4.16 6.53
N TRP A 54 -10.79 4.05 5.85
CA TRP A 54 -10.29 2.76 5.34
C TRP A 54 -10.00 1.78 6.48
N VAL A 55 -9.23 2.19 7.49
CA VAL A 55 -8.88 1.32 8.62
C VAL A 55 -10.13 0.88 9.37
N ASN A 56 -11.08 1.79 9.62
CA ASN A 56 -12.33 1.46 10.30
C ASN A 56 -13.18 0.48 9.49
N ALA A 57 -13.23 0.62 8.17
CA ALA A 57 -13.92 -0.35 7.32
C ALA A 57 -13.26 -1.74 7.40
N MET A 58 -11.93 -1.82 7.39
CA MET A 58 -11.21 -3.08 7.53
C MET A 58 -11.44 -3.73 8.90
N LYS A 59 -11.47 -2.95 9.98
CA LYS A 59 -11.82 -3.44 11.33
C LYS A 59 -13.22 -4.07 11.37
N VAL A 60 -14.19 -3.48 10.68
CA VAL A 60 -15.55 -4.04 10.59
C VAL A 60 -15.56 -5.35 9.78
N ILE A 61 -14.89 -5.36 8.62
CA ILE A 61 -14.83 -6.54 7.74
C ILE A 61 -14.15 -7.72 8.44
N PHE A 62 -13.08 -7.44 9.19
CA PHE A 62 -12.28 -8.46 9.87
C PHE A 62 -12.53 -8.50 11.38
N ALA A 63 -13.74 -8.18 11.83
CA ALA A 63 -14.10 -8.13 13.26
C ALA A 63 -13.90 -9.46 14.01
N ASN A 64 -13.89 -10.59 13.30
CA ASN A 64 -13.62 -11.92 13.87
C ASN A 64 -12.11 -12.18 14.10
N ASP A 65 -11.23 -11.33 13.62
CA ASP A 65 -9.79 -11.39 13.87
C ASP A 65 -9.43 -10.47 15.05
N TYR A 66 -9.51 -11.01 16.26
CA TYR A 66 -9.27 -10.25 17.49
C TYR A 66 -7.88 -9.61 17.58
N ASN A 67 -6.92 -10.11 16.79
CA ASN A 67 -5.56 -9.60 16.77
C ASN A 67 -5.30 -8.68 15.58
N PHE A 68 -6.30 -8.37 14.76
CA PHE A 68 -6.12 -7.59 13.53
C PHE A 68 -5.44 -6.25 13.78
N VAL A 69 -5.95 -5.45 14.73
CA VAL A 69 -5.40 -4.11 15.03
C VAL A 69 -3.99 -4.18 15.60
N SER A 70 -3.74 -5.11 16.52
CA SER A 70 -2.40 -5.30 17.11
C SER A 70 -1.38 -5.69 16.04
N ARG A 71 -1.73 -6.63 15.15
CA ARG A 71 -0.87 -7.02 14.02
C ARG A 71 -0.71 -5.89 13.01
N LEU A 72 -1.78 -5.13 12.74
CA LEU A 72 -1.71 -3.98 11.85
C LEU A 72 -0.68 -2.97 12.37
N ASN A 73 -0.75 -2.60 13.63
CA ASN A 73 0.20 -1.66 14.24
C ASN A 73 1.65 -2.15 14.19
N LEU A 74 1.85 -3.45 14.39
CA LEU A 74 3.17 -4.06 14.39
C LEU A 74 3.76 -4.16 12.97
N LEU A 75 2.96 -4.58 12.01
CA LEU A 75 3.41 -4.92 10.65
C LEU A 75 3.31 -3.76 9.67
N TYR A 76 2.52 -2.73 9.96
CA TYR A 76 2.32 -1.58 9.09
C TYR A 76 3.64 -0.94 8.61
N PRO A 77 4.62 -0.63 9.47
CA PRO A 77 5.90 -0.09 9.02
C PRO A 77 6.70 -1.07 8.14
N CYS A 78 6.58 -2.38 8.36
CA CYS A 78 7.24 -3.38 7.51
C CYS A 78 6.70 -3.35 6.07
N TYR A 79 5.40 -3.13 5.91
CA TYR A 79 4.81 -2.96 4.57
C TYR A 79 5.23 -1.64 3.91
N GLY A 80 5.45 -0.58 4.69
CA GLY A 80 6.03 0.66 4.20
C GLY A 80 7.44 0.45 3.64
N LEU A 81 8.32 -0.24 4.37
CA LEU A 81 9.65 -0.62 3.90
C LEU A 81 9.58 -1.52 2.66
N ARG A 82 8.66 -2.48 2.63
CA ARG A 82 8.44 -3.31 1.45
C ARG A 82 8.12 -2.45 0.21
N TRP A 83 7.23 -1.46 0.33
CA TRP A 83 6.91 -0.55 -0.77
C TRP A 83 8.10 0.31 -1.18
N ALA A 84 8.91 0.79 -0.23
CA ALA A 84 10.16 1.50 -0.53
C ALA A 84 11.10 0.64 -1.39
N LEU A 85 11.22 -0.66 -1.10
CA LEU A 85 12.02 -1.60 -1.89
C LEU A 85 11.39 -1.89 -3.26
N ILE A 86 10.07 -2.06 -3.35
CA ILE A 86 9.38 -2.29 -4.63
C ILE A 86 9.62 -1.12 -5.60
N VAL A 87 9.56 0.11 -5.11
CA VAL A 87 9.83 1.31 -5.92
C VAL A 87 11.25 1.31 -6.48
N LEU A 88 12.22 0.68 -5.79
CA LEU A 88 13.61 0.56 -6.22
C LEU A 88 13.85 -0.56 -7.24
N ASN A 89 12.85 -1.38 -7.59
CA ASN A 89 12.98 -2.43 -8.62
C ASN A 89 13.41 -1.87 -9.99
N VAL A 90 13.20 -0.59 -10.23
CA VAL A 90 13.72 0.15 -11.39
C VAL A 90 15.25 0.08 -11.55
N PHE A 91 15.97 -0.17 -10.45
CA PHE A 91 17.43 -0.30 -10.46
C PHE A 91 17.90 -1.74 -10.68
N LEU A 92 16.99 -2.72 -10.66
CA LEU A 92 17.33 -4.11 -10.94
C LEU A 92 17.43 -4.30 -12.46
N ASP A 93 18.60 -4.69 -12.93
CA ASP A 93 18.81 -5.07 -14.33
C ASP A 93 18.28 -6.50 -14.54
N LEU A 94 17.00 -6.62 -14.89
CA LEU A 94 16.35 -7.90 -15.17
C LEU A 94 16.51 -8.33 -16.64
N GLY A 95 17.49 -7.78 -17.36
CA GLY A 95 17.93 -8.24 -18.69
C GLY A 95 16.95 -8.06 -19.85
N HIS A 96 15.68 -7.77 -19.59
CA HIS A 96 14.62 -7.64 -20.60
C HIS A 96 13.77 -6.35 -20.47
N LEU A 97 13.96 -5.59 -19.43
CA LEU A 97 13.26 -4.31 -19.24
C LEU A 97 14.07 -3.19 -19.90
N LYS A 98 13.39 -2.43 -20.76
CA LYS A 98 13.93 -1.23 -21.40
C LYS A 98 14.76 -0.42 -20.41
N ARG A 99 15.95 0.05 -20.84
CA ARG A 99 16.74 1.07 -20.13
C ARG A 99 15.80 2.18 -19.69
N GLN A 100 15.44 2.18 -18.42
CA GLN A 100 14.66 3.27 -17.86
C GLN A 100 15.53 4.53 -17.84
N ASN A 101 14.92 5.67 -18.15
CA ASN A 101 15.60 6.95 -18.20
C ASN A 101 16.14 7.29 -16.81
N LEU A 102 17.33 7.87 -16.73
CA LEU A 102 17.94 8.37 -15.47
C LEU A 102 16.98 9.25 -14.66
N LYS A 103 16.14 10.03 -15.34
CA LYS A 103 15.13 10.87 -14.69
C LYS A 103 14.09 10.01 -13.95
N ASP A 104 13.66 8.89 -14.52
CA ASP A 104 12.71 7.98 -13.88
C ASP A 104 13.33 7.32 -12.66
N GLN A 105 14.61 6.95 -12.73
CA GLN A 105 15.35 6.40 -11.59
C GLN A 105 15.47 7.40 -10.43
N GLN A 106 15.75 8.67 -10.72
CA GLN A 106 15.80 9.72 -9.70
C GLN A 106 14.44 9.93 -9.03
N VAL A 107 13.35 9.92 -9.79
CA VAL A 107 11.99 10.02 -9.25
C VAL A 107 11.68 8.83 -8.33
N GLN A 108 12.02 7.62 -8.73
CA GLN A 108 11.76 6.44 -7.91
C GLN A 108 12.63 6.42 -6.64
N LEU A 109 13.88 6.85 -6.73
CA LEU A 109 14.75 7.00 -5.55
C LEU A 109 14.17 8.00 -4.54
N HIS A 110 13.66 9.13 -5.04
CA HIS A 110 13.01 10.13 -4.18
C HIS A 110 11.78 9.54 -3.48
N LYS A 111 10.89 8.88 -4.23
CA LYS A 111 9.71 8.21 -3.66
C LYS A 111 10.08 7.16 -2.60
N SER A 112 11.13 6.38 -2.85
CA SER A 112 11.60 5.39 -1.87
C SER A 112 12.06 6.05 -0.57
N ARG A 113 12.80 7.16 -0.65
CA ARG A 113 13.22 7.92 0.53
C ARG A 113 12.02 8.48 1.29
N GLU A 114 11.06 9.10 0.61
CA GLU A 114 9.82 9.59 1.24
C GLU A 114 9.06 8.48 1.97
N LEU A 115 9.02 7.27 1.40
CA LEU A 115 8.41 6.11 2.05
C LEU A 115 9.18 5.71 3.31
N CYS A 116 10.52 5.70 3.27
CA CYS A 116 11.34 5.42 4.44
C CYS A 116 11.15 6.46 5.55
N ASP A 117 11.13 7.75 5.20
CA ASP A 117 10.91 8.83 6.17
C ASP A 117 9.55 8.68 6.86
N ARG A 118 8.48 8.40 6.09
CA ARG A 118 7.15 8.12 6.65
C ARG A 118 7.13 6.89 7.56
N VAL A 119 7.94 5.87 7.27
CA VAL A 119 8.06 4.69 8.15
C VAL A 119 8.73 5.08 9.47
N ILE A 120 9.80 5.87 9.41
CA ILE A 120 10.48 6.37 10.62
C ILE A 120 9.50 7.20 11.46
N ASP A 121 8.80 8.15 10.85
CA ASP A 121 7.80 8.98 11.52
C ASP A 121 6.72 8.12 12.21
N TRP A 122 6.26 7.05 11.55
CA TRP A 122 5.29 6.13 12.16
C TRP A 122 5.87 5.38 13.36
N VAL A 123 7.10 4.90 13.26
CA VAL A 123 7.75 4.15 14.36
C VAL A 123 7.96 5.04 15.58
N ASP A 124 8.39 6.29 15.35
CA ASP A 124 8.69 7.26 16.40
C ASP A 124 7.42 7.90 16.98
N SER A 125 6.30 7.86 16.25
CA SER A 125 5.05 8.43 16.73
C SER A 125 4.40 7.55 17.81
N GLU A 126 3.70 8.20 18.75
CA GLU A 126 2.79 7.53 19.67
C GLU A 126 1.43 7.20 19.04
N GLN A 127 1.15 7.77 17.87
CA GLN A 127 -0.11 7.55 17.14
C GLN A 127 -0.12 6.17 16.50
N LYS A 128 -1.03 5.33 16.98
CA LYS A 128 -1.28 3.99 16.44
C LYS A 128 -2.76 3.87 16.06
N PHE A 129 -3.06 2.90 15.21
CA PHE A 129 -4.46 2.56 14.94
C PHE A 129 -5.11 2.03 16.22
N SER A 130 -6.30 2.53 16.54
CA SER A 130 -7.07 2.14 17.74
C SER A 130 -8.28 1.28 17.38
#